data_a474a13e3f388bd01828eb0b8502c107
#
_entry.id   a474a13e3f388bd01828eb0b8502c107
#
_cell.length_a   1.000
_cell.length_b   1.000
_cell.length_c   1.000
_cell.angle_alpha   90.00
_cell.angle_beta   90.00
_cell.angle_gamma   90.00
#
_symmetry.space_group_name_H-M   'P 1'
#
loop_
_entity.id
_entity.type
_entity.pdbx_description
1 polymer ?
#
loop_
_entity_poly.entity_id
_entity_poly.type
_entity_poly.pdbx_seq_one_letter_code
_entity_poly.pdbx_strand_id
1 'polypeptide(L)'
;YGKEGFGVSANAFRRNTRDFPIFERMQQGDNYIAATKIAEELFYEEAKLFGYEKDSEEYISLYNKMVPQYDKEKFENKWKKLDVTKPSHTLVAHLGKDTYSHIHPIEPRGITVREAARLQSFPDDFFFDCSMGDAFKQIGNAVPPLLAYGVAKTVLNTFEEE
;
A
#
# COMPACT_ATOMS: atom_id res chain seq x y z
N TYR A 1 -1.70 18.24 8.64
CA TYR A 1 -2.85 18.72 9.39
C TYR A 1 -3.89 19.22 8.40
N GLY A 2 -4.74 18.29 7.87
CA GLY A 2 -5.82 18.68 6.97
C GLY A 2 -6.80 19.60 7.73
N LYS A 3 -7.17 20.72 7.13
CA LYS A 3 -8.29 21.48 7.60
C LYS A 3 -9.53 20.60 7.46
N GLU A 4 -10.24 20.35 8.53
CA GLU A 4 -11.52 19.64 8.48
C GLU A 4 -12.44 20.34 7.44
N GLY A 5 -12.95 19.55 6.49
CA GLY A 5 -13.86 20.03 5.45
C GLY A 5 -13.23 20.38 4.10
N PHE A 6 -11.91 20.32 3.92
CA PHE A 6 -11.24 20.56 2.64
C PHE A 6 -10.26 19.45 2.30
N GLY A 7 -10.48 18.77 1.19
CA GLY A 7 -9.61 17.73 0.67
C GLY A 7 -9.58 16.46 1.50
N VAL A 8 -8.57 15.63 1.29
CA VAL A 8 -8.42 14.35 1.96
C VAL A 8 -7.78 14.51 3.34
N SER A 9 -8.34 13.82 4.34
CA SER A 9 -7.68 13.69 5.64
C SER A 9 -6.30 13.06 5.48
N ALA A 10 -5.28 13.67 6.09
CA ALA A 10 -3.90 13.18 6.06
C ALA A 10 -3.77 11.74 6.56
N ASN A 11 -4.65 11.31 7.46
CA ASN A 11 -4.69 9.97 8.04
C ASN A 11 -5.67 9.02 7.34
N ALA A 12 -6.25 9.43 6.20
CA ALA A 12 -7.13 8.57 5.44
C ALA A 12 -6.33 7.40 4.81
N PHE A 13 -6.86 6.20 4.94
CA PHE A 13 -6.37 4.99 4.29
C PHE A 13 -7.55 4.14 3.80
N ARG A 14 -7.29 3.25 2.85
CA ARG A 14 -8.33 2.33 2.39
C ARG A 14 -8.65 1.31 3.48
N ARG A 15 -9.92 1.24 3.84
CA ARG A 15 -10.45 0.17 4.69
C ARG A 15 -10.91 -0.97 3.80
N ASN A 16 -10.31 -2.14 3.97
CA ASN A 16 -10.76 -3.37 3.36
C ASN A 16 -10.83 -4.45 4.44
N THR A 17 -12.04 -4.71 4.90
CA THR A 17 -12.30 -5.68 5.97
C THR A 17 -11.97 -7.11 5.56
N ARG A 18 -12.01 -7.42 4.25
CA ARG A 18 -11.64 -8.73 3.72
C ARG A 18 -10.16 -9.05 3.93
N ASP A 19 -9.29 -8.06 3.68
CA ASP A 19 -7.84 -8.29 3.63
C ASP A 19 -7.16 -8.02 4.98
N PHE A 20 -7.89 -7.41 5.93
CA PHE A 20 -7.39 -7.09 7.26
C PHE A 20 -6.81 -8.32 8.01
N PRO A 21 -7.48 -9.49 8.08
CA PRO A 21 -6.93 -10.67 8.75
C PRO A 21 -5.62 -11.17 8.12
N ILE A 22 -5.46 -10.98 6.80
CA ILE A 22 -4.24 -11.33 6.10
C ILE A 22 -3.11 -10.39 6.52
N PHE A 23 -3.36 -9.06 6.50
CA PHE A 23 -2.37 -8.06 6.92
C PHE A 23 -1.92 -8.23 8.37
N GLU A 24 -2.83 -8.66 9.25
CA GLU A 24 -2.54 -8.92 10.66
C GLU A 24 -1.54 -10.08 10.83
N ARG A 25 -1.69 -11.15 10.04
CA ARG A 25 -0.79 -12.32 10.11
C ARG A 25 0.52 -12.14 9.32
N MET A 26 0.58 -11.20 8.35
CA MET A 26 1.81 -10.92 7.60
C MET A 26 2.92 -10.41 8.50
N GLN A 27 4.14 -10.87 8.25
CA GLN A 27 5.36 -10.37 8.86
C GLN A 27 5.94 -9.20 8.05
N GLN A 28 6.80 -8.38 8.67
CA GLN A 28 7.51 -7.31 7.96
C GLN A 28 8.39 -7.90 6.85
N GLY A 29 8.29 -7.32 5.66
CA GLY A 29 8.98 -7.79 4.47
C GLY A 29 8.23 -8.83 3.64
N ASP A 30 7.10 -9.37 4.15
CA ASP A 30 6.27 -10.30 3.39
C ASP A 30 5.73 -9.68 2.11
N ASN A 31 5.56 -10.53 1.12
CA ASN A 31 5.05 -10.18 -0.21
C ASN A 31 3.75 -10.93 -0.54
N TYR A 32 3.32 -10.86 -1.80
CA TYR A 32 2.09 -11.48 -2.27
C TYR A 32 2.07 -13.01 -2.10
N ILE A 33 3.22 -13.68 -2.21
CA ILE A 33 3.31 -15.14 -2.03
C ILE A 33 2.97 -15.51 -0.57
N ALA A 34 3.57 -14.81 0.39
CA ALA A 34 3.27 -15.00 1.81
C ALA A 34 1.81 -14.64 2.12
N ALA A 35 1.32 -13.51 1.60
CA ALA A 35 -0.07 -13.08 1.77
C ALA A 35 -1.08 -14.11 1.26
N THR A 36 -0.82 -14.72 0.10
CA THR A 36 -1.69 -15.76 -0.47
C THR A 36 -1.70 -17.01 0.40
N LYS A 37 -0.52 -17.44 0.90
CA LYS A 37 -0.43 -18.58 1.80
C LYS A 37 -1.26 -18.35 3.08
N ILE A 38 -1.14 -17.17 3.67
CA ILE A 38 -1.93 -16.77 4.85
C ILE A 38 -3.44 -16.77 4.52
N ALA A 39 -3.83 -16.27 3.34
CA ALA A 39 -5.22 -16.27 2.91
C ALA A 39 -5.77 -17.69 2.73
N GLU A 40 -4.97 -18.61 2.19
CA GLU A 40 -5.32 -20.03 2.05
C GLU A 40 -5.47 -20.69 3.44
N GLU A 41 -4.59 -20.39 4.38
CA GLU A 41 -4.70 -20.89 5.77
C GLU A 41 -6.00 -20.40 6.44
N LEU A 42 -6.29 -19.10 6.35
CA LEU A 42 -7.55 -18.51 6.84
C LEU A 42 -8.78 -19.12 6.19
N PHE A 43 -8.72 -19.36 4.89
CA PHE A 43 -9.80 -20.02 4.17
C PHE A 43 -10.06 -21.45 4.69
N TYR A 44 -9.01 -22.25 4.88
CA TYR A 44 -9.16 -23.61 5.41
C TYR A 44 -9.72 -23.61 6.83
N GLU A 45 -9.31 -22.67 7.68
CA GLU A 45 -9.85 -22.52 9.03
C GLU A 45 -11.37 -22.23 8.97
N GLU A 46 -11.79 -21.30 8.10
CA GLU A 46 -13.19 -20.89 7.98
C GLU A 46 -14.04 -21.98 7.31
N ALA A 47 -13.55 -22.62 6.24
CA ALA A 47 -14.24 -23.72 5.57
C ALA A 47 -14.49 -24.91 6.53
N LYS A 48 -13.51 -25.21 7.38
CA LYS A 48 -13.63 -26.23 8.42
C LYS A 48 -14.66 -25.85 9.50
N LEU A 49 -14.67 -24.58 9.91
CA LEU A 49 -15.63 -24.06 10.90
C LEU A 49 -17.07 -24.19 10.41
N PHE A 50 -17.32 -23.89 9.13
CA PHE A 50 -18.65 -24.00 8.52
C PHE A 50 -19.00 -25.42 8.08
N GLY A 51 -18.06 -26.38 8.11
CA GLY A 51 -18.27 -27.75 7.71
C GLY A 51 -18.50 -27.93 6.19
N TYR A 52 -17.94 -27.01 5.38
CA TYR A 52 -18.07 -27.10 3.93
C TYR A 52 -17.29 -28.29 3.37
N GLU A 53 -17.96 -29.10 2.56
CA GLU A 53 -17.31 -30.21 1.87
C GLU A 53 -16.41 -29.68 0.75
N LYS A 54 -15.26 -30.31 0.57
CA LYS A 54 -14.32 -29.96 -0.49
C LYS A 54 -15.01 -30.00 -1.85
N ASP A 55 -14.78 -28.97 -2.67
CA ASP A 55 -15.33 -28.79 -4.02
C ASP A 55 -16.85 -28.54 -4.05
N SER A 56 -17.51 -28.31 -2.91
CA SER A 56 -18.89 -27.82 -2.90
C SER A 56 -18.98 -26.37 -3.43
N GLU A 57 -20.18 -25.93 -3.82
CA GLU A 57 -20.39 -24.55 -4.31
C GLU A 57 -20.03 -23.53 -3.23
N GLU A 58 -20.36 -23.80 -1.99
CA GLU A 58 -20.04 -22.95 -0.82
C GLU A 58 -18.53 -22.86 -0.58
N TYR A 59 -17.82 -24.00 -0.70
CA TYR A 59 -16.37 -24.08 -0.55
C TYR A 59 -15.67 -23.25 -1.63
N ILE A 60 -16.07 -23.39 -2.90
CA ILE A 60 -15.51 -22.64 -4.02
C ILE A 60 -15.82 -21.14 -3.90
N SER A 61 -17.06 -20.81 -3.52
CA SER A 61 -17.49 -19.43 -3.30
C SER A 61 -16.67 -18.75 -2.19
N LEU A 62 -16.45 -19.43 -1.07
CA LEU A 62 -15.64 -18.96 0.03
C LEU A 62 -14.17 -18.75 -0.40
N TYR A 63 -13.59 -19.70 -1.12
CA TYR A 63 -12.23 -19.60 -1.65
C TYR A 63 -12.06 -18.37 -2.53
N ASN A 64 -12.94 -18.17 -3.50
CA ASN A 64 -12.91 -17.02 -4.40
C ASN A 64 -13.10 -15.67 -3.67
N LYS A 65 -13.81 -15.67 -2.55
CA LYS A 65 -14.02 -14.49 -1.72
C LYS A 65 -12.80 -14.16 -0.87
N MET A 66 -12.12 -15.15 -0.31
CA MET A 66 -11.06 -14.96 0.69
C MET A 66 -9.66 -14.91 0.08
N VAL A 67 -9.39 -15.74 -0.91
CA VAL A 67 -8.05 -15.88 -1.49
C VAL A 67 -7.88 -14.93 -2.68
N PRO A 68 -6.88 -14.04 -2.65
CA PRO A 68 -6.59 -13.15 -3.77
C PRO A 68 -6.20 -13.93 -5.03
N GLN A 69 -6.82 -13.56 -6.18
CA GLN A 69 -6.72 -14.28 -7.45
C GLN A 69 -5.70 -13.68 -8.43
N TYR A 70 -4.60 -13.10 -7.95
CA TYR A 70 -3.55 -12.59 -8.83
C TYR A 70 -2.54 -13.70 -9.17
N ASP A 71 -1.96 -13.60 -10.36
CA ASP A 71 -0.87 -14.48 -10.78
C ASP A 71 0.37 -14.27 -9.86
N LYS A 72 0.75 -15.32 -9.16
CA LYS A 72 1.85 -15.28 -8.16
C LYS A 72 3.21 -14.98 -8.79
N GLU A 73 3.42 -15.36 -10.05
CA GLU A 73 4.68 -15.15 -10.76
C GLU A 73 4.82 -13.73 -11.32
N LYS A 74 3.68 -13.14 -11.77
CA LYS A 74 3.68 -11.80 -12.38
C LYS A 74 3.59 -10.66 -11.38
N PHE A 75 3.03 -10.91 -10.19
CA PHE A 75 2.65 -9.86 -9.25
C PHE A 75 3.25 -10.05 -7.85
N GLU A 76 4.45 -10.58 -7.78
CA GLU A 76 5.18 -10.84 -6.52
C GLU A 76 5.28 -9.61 -5.60
N ASN A 77 5.38 -8.42 -6.18
CA ASN A 77 5.50 -7.15 -5.45
C ASN A 77 4.15 -6.49 -5.09
N LYS A 78 3.02 -7.10 -5.42
CA LYS A 78 1.73 -6.73 -4.82
C LYS A 78 1.73 -7.16 -3.36
N TRP A 79 0.93 -6.53 -2.51
CA TRP A 79 0.79 -6.95 -1.11
C TRP A 79 2.12 -7.01 -0.36
N LYS A 80 2.91 -5.97 -0.45
CA LYS A 80 4.20 -5.91 0.23
C LYS A 80 4.08 -5.19 1.56
N LYS A 81 4.33 -5.90 2.67
CA LYS A 81 4.40 -5.31 3.99
C LYS A 81 5.77 -4.66 4.18
N LEU A 82 5.77 -3.37 4.50
CA LEU A 82 7.01 -2.64 4.73
C LEU A 82 7.78 -3.22 5.92
N ASP A 83 9.08 -2.95 5.96
CA ASP A 83 9.98 -3.37 7.02
C ASP A 83 10.61 -2.12 7.64
N VAL A 84 10.45 -1.92 8.96
CA VAL A 84 10.95 -0.74 9.66
C VAL A 84 12.47 -0.61 9.63
N THR A 85 13.18 -1.70 9.33
CA THR A 85 14.66 -1.72 9.27
C THR A 85 15.21 -1.41 7.90
N LYS A 86 14.34 -1.30 6.88
CA LYS A 86 14.74 -1.11 5.47
C LYS A 86 14.12 0.14 4.87
N PRO A 87 14.77 0.77 3.88
CA PRO A 87 14.14 1.80 3.08
C PRO A 87 12.87 1.28 2.41
N SER A 88 11.86 2.13 2.28
CA SER A 88 10.68 1.80 1.46
C SER A 88 11.09 1.62 0.00
N HIS A 89 10.42 0.72 -0.69
CA HIS A 89 10.52 0.68 -2.14
C HIS A 89 9.80 1.88 -2.78
N THR A 90 10.09 2.11 -4.05
CA THR A 90 9.61 3.27 -4.81
C THR A 90 8.08 3.34 -4.84
N LEU A 91 7.53 4.50 -4.52
CA LEU A 91 6.13 4.82 -4.75
C LEU A 91 5.90 5.01 -6.26
N VAL A 92 4.86 4.38 -6.78
CA VAL A 92 4.52 4.43 -8.20
C VAL A 92 3.17 5.10 -8.44
N ALA A 93 2.94 5.60 -9.66
CA ALA A 93 1.70 6.25 -10.08
C ALA A 93 0.43 5.43 -9.81
N HIS A 94 0.55 4.11 -9.72
CA HIS A 94 -0.58 3.19 -9.47
C HIS A 94 -0.98 3.08 -8.00
N LEU A 95 -0.27 3.75 -7.09
CA LEU A 95 -0.57 3.73 -5.65
C LEU A 95 -2.03 4.05 -5.34
N GLY A 96 -2.64 4.95 -6.12
CA GLY A 96 -4.06 5.28 -6.02
C GLY A 96 -5.03 4.14 -6.29
N LYS A 97 -4.62 3.13 -7.07
CA LYS A 97 -5.42 1.95 -7.40
C LYS A 97 -5.04 0.71 -6.60
N ASP A 98 -3.77 0.59 -6.25
CA ASP A 98 -3.19 -0.59 -5.62
C ASP A 98 -2.28 -0.17 -4.45
N THR A 99 -2.90 0.23 -3.33
CA THR A 99 -2.17 0.61 -2.11
C THR A 99 -1.54 -0.58 -1.39
N TYR A 100 -1.82 -1.81 -1.82
CA TYR A 100 -1.27 -3.01 -1.19
C TYR A 100 0.19 -3.29 -1.55
N SER A 101 0.75 -2.55 -2.51
CA SER A 101 2.20 -2.51 -2.69
C SER A 101 2.93 -1.92 -1.47
N HIS A 102 2.22 -1.17 -0.61
CA HIS A 102 2.74 -0.54 0.61
C HIS A 102 1.78 -0.81 1.77
N ILE A 103 1.91 -1.98 2.40
CA ILE A 103 1.21 -2.30 3.64
C ILE A 103 2.04 -1.76 4.81
N HIS A 104 1.37 -1.14 5.79
CA HIS A 104 2.03 -0.57 6.96
C HIS A 104 2.78 -1.66 7.75
N PRO A 105 4.01 -1.40 8.22
CA PRO A 105 4.86 -2.46 8.80
C PRO A 105 4.34 -3.01 10.12
N ILE A 106 3.59 -2.22 10.88
CA ILE A 106 3.11 -2.58 12.22
C ILE A 106 1.58 -2.78 12.23
N GLU A 107 0.85 -1.83 11.64
CA GLU A 107 -0.62 -1.88 11.64
C GLU A 107 -1.14 -2.68 10.44
N PRO A 108 -2.25 -3.45 10.59
CA PRO A 108 -2.81 -4.28 9.52
C PRO A 108 -3.60 -3.45 8.49
N ARG A 109 -2.96 -2.52 7.82
CA ARG A 109 -3.55 -1.61 6.83
C ARG A 109 -2.56 -1.21 5.75
N GLY A 110 -3.05 -0.66 4.66
CA GLY A 110 -2.23 0.10 3.74
C GLY A 110 -1.71 1.40 4.38
N ILE A 111 -0.71 2.01 3.78
CA ILE A 111 -0.22 3.32 4.23
C ILE A 111 -1.28 4.41 3.99
N THR A 112 -1.25 5.45 4.81
CA THR A 112 -2.09 6.65 4.67
C THR A 112 -1.54 7.58 3.58
N VAL A 113 -2.36 8.55 3.17
CA VAL A 113 -1.92 9.61 2.25
C VAL A 113 -0.71 10.36 2.82
N ARG A 114 -0.72 10.68 4.12
CA ARG A 114 0.39 11.40 4.76
C ARG A 114 1.66 10.56 4.84
N GLU A 115 1.56 9.28 5.14
CA GLU A 115 2.70 8.36 5.12
C GLU A 115 3.30 8.25 3.72
N ALA A 116 2.48 8.12 2.68
CA ALA A 116 2.95 8.13 1.29
C ALA A 116 3.62 9.46 0.92
N ALA A 117 3.04 10.59 1.32
CA ALA A 117 3.62 11.92 1.09
C ALA A 117 4.99 12.07 1.77
N ARG A 118 5.13 11.61 3.01
CA ARG A 118 6.42 11.60 3.74
C ARG A 118 7.46 10.72 3.06
N LEU A 119 7.08 9.53 2.57
CA LEU A 119 7.97 8.67 1.80
C LEU A 119 8.48 9.36 0.52
N GLN A 120 7.67 10.21 -0.10
CA GLN A 120 8.05 11.05 -1.24
C GLN A 120 8.66 12.40 -0.82
N SER A 121 9.02 12.58 0.44
CA SER A 121 9.61 13.81 0.98
C SER A 121 8.76 15.09 0.85
N PHE A 122 7.43 14.97 0.72
CA PHE A 122 6.56 16.12 0.84
C PHE A 122 6.61 16.70 2.26
N PRO A 123 6.61 18.02 2.44
CA PRO A 123 6.53 18.61 3.76
C PRO A 123 5.18 18.32 4.43
N ASP A 124 5.16 18.26 5.77
CA ASP A 124 3.98 17.87 6.52
C ASP A 124 2.81 18.87 6.44
N ASP A 125 3.09 20.11 6.10
CA ASP A 125 2.13 21.18 5.88
C ASP A 125 1.56 21.19 4.44
N PHE A 126 2.08 20.37 3.54
CA PHE A 126 1.54 20.26 2.19
C PHE A 126 0.13 19.65 2.24
N PHE A 127 -0.84 20.38 1.73
CA PHE A 127 -2.24 20.02 1.75
C PHE A 127 -2.71 19.48 0.39
N PHE A 128 -3.40 18.33 0.41
CA PHE A 128 -4.00 17.74 -0.78
C PHE A 128 -5.49 18.09 -0.82
N ASP A 129 -5.86 19.08 -1.63
CA ASP A 129 -7.26 19.50 -1.83
C ASP A 129 -7.94 18.64 -2.90
N CYS A 130 -8.07 17.35 -2.61
CA CYS A 130 -8.63 16.38 -3.55
C CYS A 130 -9.08 15.11 -2.84
N SER A 131 -9.62 14.16 -3.60
CA SER A 131 -9.96 12.83 -3.08
C SER A 131 -8.70 12.05 -2.64
N MET A 132 -8.87 11.07 -1.76
CA MET A 132 -7.79 10.17 -1.33
C MET A 132 -7.11 9.46 -2.53
N GLY A 133 -7.90 9.03 -3.52
CA GLY A 133 -7.38 8.39 -4.73
C GLY A 133 -6.54 9.34 -5.59
N ASP A 134 -6.97 10.59 -5.72
CA ASP A 134 -6.24 11.61 -6.46
C ASP A 134 -4.98 12.05 -5.71
N ALA A 135 -5.02 12.15 -4.38
CA ALA A 135 -3.85 12.42 -3.56
C ALA A 135 -2.76 11.34 -3.76
N PHE A 136 -3.11 10.08 -3.68
CA PHE A 136 -2.18 8.98 -3.97
C PHE A 136 -1.62 9.05 -5.39
N LYS A 137 -2.46 9.41 -6.38
CA LYS A 137 -2.02 9.57 -7.77
C LYS A 137 -1.05 10.75 -7.93
N GLN A 138 -1.33 11.88 -7.28
CA GLN A 138 -0.43 13.04 -7.28
C GLN A 138 0.91 12.69 -6.64
N ILE A 139 0.90 12.05 -5.47
CA ILE A 139 2.11 11.62 -4.76
C ILE A 139 2.93 10.65 -5.62
N GLY A 140 2.29 9.63 -6.20
CA GLY A 140 2.98 8.62 -7.01
C GLY A 140 3.55 9.14 -8.34
N ASN A 141 3.01 10.25 -8.87
CA ASN A 141 3.51 10.91 -10.07
C ASN A 141 4.53 12.02 -9.79
N ALA A 142 4.68 12.42 -8.54
CA ALA A 142 5.57 13.53 -8.19
C ALA A 142 7.04 13.10 -8.21
N VAL A 143 7.91 14.02 -8.61
CA VAL A 143 9.33 13.96 -8.28
C VAL A 143 9.45 14.31 -6.78
N PRO A 144 10.12 13.50 -5.96
CA PRO A 144 10.30 13.83 -4.54
C PRO A 144 10.93 15.21 -4.35
N PRO A 145 10.33 16.12 -3.56
CA PRO A 145 10.84 17.49 -3.36
C PRO A 145 12.31 17.58 -2.99
N LEU A 146 12.80 16.70 -2.10
CA LEU A 146 14.22 16.69 -1.73
C LEU A 146 15.13 16.26 -2.88
N LEU A 147 14.69 15.33 -3.74
CA LEU A 147 15.43 14.96 -4.95
C LEU A 147 15.45 16.13 -5.94
N ALA A 148 14.31 16.77 -6.17
CA ALA A 148 14.21 17.93 -7.06
C ALA A 148 15.12 19.08 -6.59
N TYR A 149 15.17 19.34 -5.28
CA TYR A 149 16.07 20.32 -4.69
C TYR A 149 17.55 19.98 -4.94
N GLY A 150 17.94 18.70 -4.72
CA GLY A 150 19.30 18.24 -4.98
C GLY A 150 19.72 18.44 -6.43
N VAL A 151 18.86 18.04 -7.38
CA VAL A 151 19.10 18.22 -8.81
C VAL A 151 19.20 19.71 -9.18
N ALA A 152 18.27 20.55 -8.70
CA ALA A 152 18.29 22.00 -8.97
C ALA A 152 19.58 22.66 -8.43
N LYS A 153 20.02 22.26 -7.24
CA LYS A 153 21.28 22.77 -6.67
C LYS A 153 22.50 22.37 -7.52
N THR A 154 22.55 21.14 -8.00
CA THR A 154 23.63 20.69 -8.89
C THR A 154 23.66 21.49 -10.18
N VAL A 155 22.50 21.70 -10.82
CA VAL A 155 22.39 22.52 -12.03
C VAL A 155 22.84 23.97 -11.77
N LEU A 156 22.41 24.57 -10.65
CA LEU A 156 22.81 25.94 -10.32
C LEU A 156 24.34 26.07 -10.14
N ASN A 157 24.96 25.13 -9.45
CA ASN A 157 26.43 25.15 -9.28
C ASN A 157 27.18 25.10 -10.62
N THR A 158 26.64 24.39 -11.63
CA THR A 158 27.26 24.33 -12.96
C THR A 158 27.28 25.71 -13.67
N PHE A 159 26.31 26.57 -13.40
CA PHE A 159 26.29 27.94 -13.95
C PHE A 159 27.17 28.93 -13.17
N GLU A 160 27.50 28.61 -11.90
CA GLU A 160 28.36 29.48 -11.08
C GLU A 160 29.87 29.18 -11.31
N GLU A 161 30.22 28.06 -11.92
CA GLU A 161 31.58 27.65 -12.29
C GLU A 161 32.02 28.16 -13.66
N GLU A 162 31.17 28.78 -14.47
CA GLU A 162 31.47 29.50 -15.73
C GLU A 162 31.70 31.02 -15.49
#